data_ab87e37d1d714b371470f83929b164bc
#
_entry.id   ab87e37d1d714b371470f83929b164bc
#
_cell.length_a   1.000
_cell.length_b   1.000
_cell.length_c   1.000
_cell.angle_alpha   90.00
_cell.angle_beta   90.00
_cell.angle_gamma   90.00
#
_symmetry.space_group_name_H-M   'P 1'
#
loop_
_entity.id
_entity.type
_entity.pdbx_description
1 polymer ?
#
loop_
_entity_poly.entity_id
_entity_poly.type
_entity_poly.pdbx_seq_one_letter_code
_entity_poly.pdbx_strand_id
1 'polypeptide(L)'
;MADFVQNLPGALAWVVGDAPAARDALAKFSWKSPAVVVKVLDSVLRGIAQVAFGNNPISGLLILIGLFVGNVMSGLGAVVCSLTSVFVAKLLCWQDDAIAAGHSNFNAVLIGTVSTALYPLVFHTPLSPAVWGYIIVAAMFTVCVMAGLGRILEGHNIPAYTLPFNIAISTTFLCMKAAGFGEEASPAPSEEPDTGLQWDQVFLGTLLSAGHVWAVESVACSVLVLLGLFIFSPTLTLVSYLGATLGTLTGLVVSSAPYTLVYHGIWGYNGFLAAGSIAFFMAPTPRVILVAAINAVFATYLQAALIPVYAANGLPVFTFPFCLASVLFLATAMAMGPSTLRVTSPSFPELHLVQYNQKSRIVATKDNRDGDETTTEPMV
;
A
#
# COMPACT_ATOMS: atom_id res chain seq x y z
N MET A 1 -24.19 12.98 -6.26
CA MET A 1 -22.90 12.32 -5.97
C MET A 1 -23.09 10.86 -5.54
N ALA A 2 -24.01 10.56 -4.60
CA ALA A 2 -24.28 9.18 -4.15
C ALA A 2 -24.66 8.25 -5.32
N ASP A 3 -25.62 8.61 -6.15
CA ASP A 3 -26.03 7.81 -7.30
C ASP A 3 -24.93 7.65 -8.35
N PHE A 4 -24.09 8.68 -8.54
CA PHE A 4 -22.94 8.62 -9.44
C PHE A 4 -21.87 7.64 -8.97
N VAL A 5 -21.56 7.64 -7.66
CA VAL A 5 -20.54 6.74 -7.07
C VAL A 5 -21.03 5.29 -7.01
N GLN A 6 -22.33 5.08 -6.78
CA GLN A 6 -22.93 3.73 -6.74
C GLN A 6 -23.16 3.13 -8.12
N ASN A 7 -23.47 3.97 -9.10
CA ASN A 7 -23.80 3.58 -10.46
C ASN A 7 -22.92 4.36 -11.44
N LEU A 8 -21.62 4.03 -11.47
CA LEU A 8 -20.68 4.65 -12.40
C LEU A 8 -21.21 4.51 -13.83
N PRO A 9 -21.46 5.62 -14.55
CA PRO A 9 -22.07 5.54 -15.87
C PRO A 9 -21.09 5.02 -16.92
N GLY A 10 -21.57 4.08 -17.74
CA GLY A 10 -20.97 3.68 -19.03
C GLY A 10 -19.44 3.52 -19.01
N ALA A 11 -18.74 4.42 -19.69
CA ALA A 11 -17.30 4.38 -19.85
C ALA A 11 -16.51 4.55 -18.53
N LEU A 12 -17.05 5.29 -17.55
CA LEU A 12 -16.36 5.50 -16.26
C LEU A 12 -16.28 4.22 -15.42
N ALA A 13 -17.25 3.32 -15.55
CA ALA A 13 -17.21 2.01 -14.87
C ALA A 13 -16.05 1.12 -15.33
N TRP A 14 -15.43 1.43 -16.47
CA TRP A 14 -14.24 0.74 -16.97
C TRP A 14 -12.93 1.31 -16.42
N VAL A 15 -12.96 2.55 -15.91
CA VAL A 15 -11.75 3.33 -15.64
C VAL A 15 -11.59 3.68 -14.16
N VAL A 16 -12.68 4.10 -13.48
CA VAL A 16 -12.65 4.70 -12.14
C VAL A 16 -12.97 3.66 -11.06
N GLY A 17 -12.51 3.90 -9.84
CA GLY A 17 -12.71 3.01 -8.72
C GLY A 17 -12.10 1.63 -8.98
N ASP A 18 -12.79 0.56 -8.59
CA ASP A 18 -12.36 -0.82 -8.83
C ASP A 18 -12.48 -1.28 -10.30
N ALA A 19 -12.81 -0.37 -11.24
CA ALA A 19 -13.12 -0.70 -12.64
C ALA A 19 -14.11 -1.88 -12.74
N PRO A 20 -15.33 -1.75 -12.19
CA PRO A 20 -16.25 -2.87 -12.04
C PRO A 20 -16.66 -3.49 -13.37
N ALA A 21 -16.81 -2.70 -14.43
CA ALA A 21 -17.18 -3.21 -15.75
C ALA A 21 -16.09 -4.14 -16.34
N ALA A 22 -14.81 -3.82 -16.14
CA ALA A 22 -13.70 -4.68 -16.56
C ALA A 22 -13.68 -5.99 -15.77
N ARG A 23 -13.83 -5.90 -14.44
CA ARG A 23 -13.91 -7.06 -13.56
C ARG A 23 -15.06 -8.00 -13.96
N ASP A 24 -16.27 -7.45 -14.13
CA ASP A 24 -17.47 -8.23 -14.45
C ASP A 24 -17.41 -8.84 -15.86
N ALA A 25 -16.78 -8.14 -16.82
CA ALA A 25 -16.52 -8.68 -18.15
C ALA A 25 -15.57 -9.89 -18.09
N LEU A 26 -14.46 -9.80 -17.33
CA LEU A 26 -13.48 -10.87 -17.19
C LEU A 26 -14.00 -12.04 -16.32
N ALA A 27 -14.90 -11.80 -15.37
CA ALA A 27 -15.49 -12.84 -14.52
C ALA A 27 -16.29 -13.88 -15.35
N LYS A 28 -16.83 -13.48 -16.52
CA LYS A 28 -17.58 -14.37 -17.43
C LYS A 28 -16.71 -15.47 -18.06
N PHE A 29 -15.39 -15.31 -18.09
CA PHE A 29 -14.48 -16.27 -18.71
C PHE A 29 -13.87 -17.20 -17.66
N SER A 30 -13.80 -18.49 -18.01
CA SER A 30 -13.10 -19.49 -17.19
C SER A 30 -11.59 -19.25 -17.20
N TRP A 31 -10.92 -19.57 -16.11
CA TRP A 31 -9.45 -19.61 -16.04
C TRP A 31 -8.81 -20.67 -16.94
N LYS A 32 -9.62 -21.60 -17.48
CA LYS A 32 -9.18 -22.61 -18.46
C LYS A 32 -9.38 -22.17 -19.93
N SER A 33 -9.96 -20.98 -20.13
CA SER A 33 -10.17 -20.42 -21.47
C SER A 33 -8.93 -19.67 -21.97
N PRO A 34 -8.78 -19.40 -23.28
CA PRO A 34 -7.70 -18.56 -23.82
C PRO A 34 -7.67 -17.13 -23.21
N ALA A 35 -8.79 -16.65 -22.69
CA ALA A 35 -8.87 -15.38 -21.98
C ALA A 35 -8.05 -15.36 -20.67
N VAL A 36 -7.49 -16.48 -20.23
CA VAL A 36 -6.63 -16.56 -19.05
C VAL A 36 -5.46 -15.56 -19.10
N VAL A 37 -4.90 -15.29 -20.29
CA VAL A 37 -3.80 -14.31 -20.44
C VAL A 37 -4.25 -12.92 -20.02
N VAL A 38 -5.45 -12.49 -20.45
CA VAL A 38 -6.00 -11.19 -20.08
C VAL A 38 -6.36 -11.15 -18.58
N LYS A 39 -6.89 -12.26 -18.04
CA LYS A 39 -7.18 -12.36 -16.59
C LYS A 39 -5.91 -12.26 -15.74
N VAL A 40 -4.82 -12.91 -16.15
CA VAL A 40 -3.53 -12.82 -15.47
C VAL A 40 -2.98 -11.39 -15.56
N LEU A 41 -3.04 -10.77 -16.73
CA LEU A 41 -2.59 -9.37 -16.89
C LEU A 41 -3.40 -8.41 -16.00
N ASP A 42 -4.72 -8.52 -15.99
CA ASP A 42 -5.60 -7.71 -15.12
C ASP A 42 -5.25 -7.94 -13.64
N SER A 43 -5.07 -9.20 -13.22
CA SER A 43 -4.65 -9.56 -11.85
C SER A 43 -3.30 -8.96 -11.47
N VAL A 44 -2.30 -9.02 -12.35
CA VAL A 44 -0.97 -8.45 -12.15
C VAL A 44 -1.07 -6.93 -11.98
N LEU A 45 -1.79 -6.24 -12.87
CA LEU A 45 -1.96 -4.79 -12.81
C LEU A 45 -2.71 -4.38 -11.54
N ARG A 46 -3.78 -5.06 -11.17
CA ARG A 46 -4.48 -4.82 -9.88
C ARG A 46 -3.55 -5.02 -8.70
N GLY A 47 -2.74 -6.08 -8.68
CA GLY A 47 -1.78 -6.34 -7.62
C GLY A 47 -0.72 -5.25 -7.49
N ILE A 48 -0.25 -4.67 -8.61
CA ILE A 48 0.69 -3.55 -8.59
C ILE A 48 0.06 -2.31 -7.93
N ALA A 49 -1.18 -1.98 -8.26
CA ALA A 49 -1.89 -0.86 -7.65
C ALA A 49 -2.23 -1.11 -6.17
N GLN A 50 -2.51 -2.37 -5.79
CA GLN A 50 -2.87 -2.73 -4.42
C GLN A 50 -1.77 -2.55 -3.39
N VAL A 51 -0.52 -2.42 -3.79
CA VAL A 51 0.57 -2.03 -2.88
C VAL A 51 0.22 -0.75 -2.11
N ALA A 52 -0.49 0.17 -2.78
CA ALA A 52 -1.02 1.39 -2.17
C ALA A 52 -2.57 1.41 -2.17
N PHE A 53 -3.18 0.25 -1.91
CA PHE A 53 -4.63 0.05 -1.75
C PHE A 53 -5.49 0.23 -3.01
N GLY A 54 -4.93 0.57 -4.15
CA GLY A 54 -5.67 0.69 -5.40
C GLY A 54 -6.00 -0.68 -6.00
N ASN A 55 -7.27 -0.94 -6.34
CA ASN A 55 -7.68 -2.17 -7.03
C ASN A 55 -8.18 -1.87 -8.45
N ASN A 56 -7.31 -1.27 -9.26
CA ASN A 56 -7.65 -0.79 -10.60
C ASN A 56 -6.55 -1.13 -11.60
N PRO A 57 -6.84 -1.79 -12.71
CA PRO A 57 -5.82 -2.21 -13.68
C PRO A 57 -5.18 -1.02 -14.42
N ILE A 58 -5.92 0.08 -14.65
CA ILE A 58 -5.36 1.28 -15.27
C ILE A 58 -4.39 1.98 -14.32
N SER A 59 -4.75 2.07 -13.03
CA SER A 59 -3.84 2.55 -11.98
C SER A 59 -2.57 1.71 -11.95
N GLY A 60 -2.70 0.39 -11.97
CA GLY A 60 -1.57 -0.54 -12.00
C GLY A 60 -0.70 -0.37 -13.24
N LEU A 61 -1.30 -0.13 -14.40
CA LEU A 61 -0.56 0.13 -15.64
C LEU A 61 0.26 1.43 -15.55
N LEU A 62 -0.32 2.51 -15.05
CA LEU A 62 0.40 3.78 -14.87
C LEU A 62 1.56 3.63 -13.87
N ILE A 63 1.31 2.94 -12.76
CA ILE A 63 2.36 2.64 -11.77
C ILE A 63 3.47 1.78 -12.41
N LEU A 64 3.12 0.73 -13.15
CA LEU A 64 4.11 -0.13 -13.83
C LEU A 64 4.96 0.65 -14.83
N ILE A 65 4.35 1.53 -15.63
CA ILE A 65 5.08 2.45 -16.52
C ILE A 65 6.03 3.32 -15.69
N GLY A 66 5.56 3.87 -14.57
CA GLY A 66 6.39 4.66 -13.66
C GLY A 66 7.59 3.88 -13.13
N LEU A 67 7.40 2.62 -12.75
CA LEU A 67 8.48 1.73 -12.28
C LEU A 67 9.52 1.53 -13.37
N PHE A 68 9.11 1.24 -14.61
CA PHE A 68 10.04 1.08 -15.74
C PHE A 68 10.79 2.36 -16.10
N VAL A 69 10.10 3.52 -16.04
CA VAL A 69 10.73 4.83 -16.31
C VAL A 69 11.74 5.20 -15.20
N GLY A 70 11.41 4.90 -13.95
CA GLY A 70 12.28 5.20 -12.82
C GLY A 70 13.42 4.21 -12.63
N ASN A 71 13.14 2.92 -12.77
CA ASN A 71 14.12 1.84 -12.66
C ASN A 71 13.64 0.59 -13.41
N VAL A 72 14.29 0.26 -14.52
CA VAL A 72 13.92 -0.89 -15.38
C VAL A 72 13.91 -2.21 -14.61
N MET A 73 14.87 -2.43 -13.71
CA MET A 73 14.95 -3.67 -12.92
C MET A 73 13.80 -3.78 -11.92
N SER A 74 13.33 -2.64 -11.36
CA SER A 74 12.14 -2.62 -10.50
C SER A 74 10.88 -2.96 -11.29
N GLY A 75 10.72 -2.43 -12.50
CA GLY A 75 9.63 -2.81 -13.40
C GLY A 75 9.64 -4.30 -13.75
N LEU A 76 10.79 -4.86 -14.09
CA LEU A 76 10.97 -6.31 -14.35
C LEU A 76 10.67 -7.13 -13.10
N GLY A 77 11.18 -6.71 -11.94
CA GLY A 77 10.93 -7.36 -10.65
C GLY A 77 9.46 -7.42 -10.31
N ALA A 78 8.72 -6.31 -10.51
CA ALA A 78 7.27 -6.26 -10.31
C ALA A 78 6.54 -7.31 -11.16
N VAL A 79 6.85 -7.40 -12.46
CA VAL A 79 6.20 -8.33 -13.39
C VAL A 79 6.55 -9.79 -13.05
N VAL A 80 7.84 -10.11 -12.92
CA VAL A 80 8.32 -11.48 -12.65
C VAL A 80 7.74 -12.01 -11.34
N CYS A 81 7.82 -11.23 -10.26
CA CYS A 81 7.32 -11.66 -8.95
C CYS A 81 5.79 -11.76 -8.92
N SER A 82 5.06 -10.86 -9.60
CA SER A 82 3.60 -10.98 -9.72
C SER A 82 3.19 -12.25 -10.47
N LEU A 83 3.83 -12.56 -11.59
CA LEU A 83 3.55 -13.77 -12.35
C LEU A 83 3.86 -15.02 -11.52
N THR A 84 4.99 -15.02 -10.79
CA THR A 84 5.35 -16.09 -9.84
C THR A 84 4.26 -16.26 -8.79
N SER A 85 3.76 -15.17 -8.22
CA SER A 85 2.71 -15.19 -7.20
C SER A 85 1.38 -15.73 -7.74
N VAL A 86 0.93 -15.31 -8.93
CA VAL A 86 -0.27 -15.86 -9.57
C VAL A 86 -0.13 -17.38 -9.80
N PHE A 87 1.03 -17.82 -10.27
CA PHE A 87 1.31 -19.24 -10.46
C PHE A 87 1.22 -20.01 -9.15
N VAL A 88 1.89 -19.55 -8.10
CA VAL A 88 1.88 -20.21 -6.79
C VAL A 88 0.50 -20.18 -6.15
N ALA A 89 -0.25 -19.07 -6.24
CA ALA A 89 -1.61 -18.98 -5.73
C ALA A 89 -2.55 -19.99 -6.42
N LYS A 90 -2.38 -20.19 -7.74
CA LYS A 90 -3.12 -21.24 -8.48
C LYS A 90 -2.71 -22.64 -8.04
N LEU A 91 -1.41 -22.89 -7.82
CA LEU A 91 -0.90 -24.17 -7.34
C LEU A 91 -1.44 -24.50 -5.94
N LEU A 92 -1.57 -23.49 -5.07
CA LEU A 92 -2.12 -23.60 -3.71
C LEU A 92 -3.65 -23.54 -3.67
N CYS A 93 -4.32 -23.58 -4.84
CA CYS A 93 -5.77 -23.57 -4.97
C CYS A 93 -6.47 -22.37 -4.27
N TRP A 94 -5.87 -21.20 -4.32
CA TRP A 94 -6.55 -19.98 -3.86
C TRP A 94 -7.81 -19.73 -4.66
N GLN A 95 -8.79 -19.06 -4.03
CA GLN A 95 -10.02 -18.68 -4.70
C GLN A 95 -9.75 -17.81 -5.93
N ASP A 96 -10.40 -18.14 -7.03
CA ASP A 96 -10.22 -17.49 -8.33
C ASP A 96 -10.48 -15.98 -8.27
N ASP A 97 -11.46 -15.56 -7.47
CA ASP A 97 -11.81 -14.16 -7.30
C ASP A 97 -10.72 -13.38 -6.53
N ALA A 98 -10.08 -14.00 -5.54
CA ALA A 98 -8.98 -13.39 -4.81
C ALA A 98 -7.74 -13.21 -5.71
N ILE A 99 -7.47 -14.19 -6.60
CA ILE A 99 -6.39 -14.09 -7.58
C ILE A 99 -6.72 -13.00 -8.63
N ALA A 100 -7.95 -13.00 -9.15
CA ALA A 100 -8.40 -12.00 -10.12
C ALA A 100 -8.35 -10.58 -9.57
N ALA A 101 -8.67 -10.41 -8.27
CA ALA A 101 -8.56 -9.14 -7.58
C ALA A 101 -7.11 -8.71 -7.27
N GLY A 102 -6.09 -9.52 -7.56
CA GLY A 102 -4.69 -9.21 -7.31
C GLY A 102 -4.22 -9.39 -5.87
N HIS A 103 -5.05 -9.96 -4.98
CA HIS A 103 -4.72 -10.12 -3.55
C HIS A 103 -3.50 -11.02 -3.32
N SER A 104 -3.21 -11.96 -4.22
CA SER A 104 -2.00 -12.78 -4.15
C SER A 104 -0.72 -12.00 -4.48
N ASN A 105 -0.81 -10.87 -5.20
CA ASN A 105 0.31 -10.29 -5.94
C ASN A 105 1.04 -9.16 -5.24
N PHE A 106 0.34 -8.26 -4.52
CA PHE A 106 0.93 -6.99 -4.06
C PHE A 106 2.16 -7.16 -3.17
N ASN A 107 2.21 -8.18 -2.31
CA ASN A 107 3.39 -8.49 -1.52
C ASN A 107 4.56 -8.97 -2.39
N ALA A 108 4.28 -9.79 -3.41
CA ALA A 108 5.30 -10.26 -4.34
C ALA A 108 5.80 -9.14 -5.27
N VAL A 109 4.94 -8.19 -5.66
CA VAL A 109 5.36 -6.95 -6.35
C VAL A 109 6.44 -6.25 -5.55
N LEU A 110 6.24 -6.04 -4.26
CA LEU A 110 7.23 -5.41 -3.38
C LEU A 110 8.51 -6.24 -3.27
N ILE A 111 8.44 -7.56 -3.19
CA ILE A 111 9.65 -8.40 -3.25
C ILE A 111 10.45 -8.07 -4.51
N GLY A 112 9.79 -8.04 -5.67
CA GLY A 112 10.44 -7.76 -6.94
C GLY A 112 11.05 -6.37 -6.99
N THR A 113 10.27 -5.33 -6.74
CA THR A 113 10.70 -3.93 -6.86
C THR A 113 11.76 -3.57 -5.83
N VAL A 114 11.51 -3.90 -4.56
CA VAL A 114 12.41 -3.52 -3.46
C VAL A 114 13.71 -4.32 -3.49
N SER A 115 13.66 -5.63 -3.79
CA SER A 115 14.90 -6.41 -3.90
C SER A 115 15.77 -5.93 -5.05
N THR A 116 15.20 -5.67 -6.23
CA THR A 116 15.97 -5.22 -7.38
C THR A 116 16.54 -3.82 -7.21
N ALA A 117 15.85 -2.93 -6.51
CA ALA A 117 16.32 -1.58 -6.21
C ALA A 117 17.38 -1.56 -5.10
N LEU A 118 17.14 -2.29 -4.00
CA LEU A 118 17.97 -2.19 -2.79
C LEU A 118 19.10 -3.21 -2.71
N TYR A 119 19.04 -4.34 -3.43
CA TYR A 119 20.11 -5.32 -3.40
C TYR A 119 21.48 -4.72 -3.78
N PRO A 120 21.61 -3.95 -4.87
CA PRO A 120 22.91 -3.34 -5.21
C PRO A 120 23.41 -2.35 -4.15
N LEU A 121 22.50 -1.69 -3.43
CA LEU A 121 22.85 -0.73 -2.37
C LEU A 121 23.24 -1.41 -1.05
N VAL A 122 22.55 -2.52 -0.70
CA VAL A 122 22.76 -3.24 0.57
C VAL A 122 23.94 -4.21 0.50
N PHE A 123 24.17 -4.81 -0.67
CA PHE A 123 25.18 -5.84 -0.88
C PHE A 123 26.39 -5.36 -1.68
N HIS A 124 26.38 -4.14 -2.19
CA HIS A 124 27.44 -3.50 -2.98
C HIS A 124 27.87 -4.33 -4.21
N THR A 125 26.97 -5.16 -4.73
CA THR A 125 27.20 -6.03 -5.88
C THR A 125 26.02 -5.95 -6.86
N PRO A 126 26.25 -6.12 -8.17
CA PRO A 126 25.16 -6.09 -9.16
C PRO A 126 24.26 -7.31 -9.04
N LEU A 127 23.04 -7.20 -9.58
CA LEU A 127 22.10 -8.30 -9.68
C LEU A 127 22.68 -9.45 -10.54
N SER A 128 22.68 -10.65 -10.00
CA SER A 128 23.11 -11.86 -10.69
C SER A 128 21.95 -12.86 -10.88
N PRO A 129 22.07 -13.88 -11.74
CA PRO A 129 21.05 -14.93 -11.86
C PRO A 129 20.76 -15.64 -10.54
N ALA A 130 21.75 -15.82 -9.66
CA ALA A 130 21.56 -16.39 -8.33
C ALA A 130 20.67 -15.49 -7.45
N VAL A 131 20.89 -14.18 -7.48
CA VAL A 131 20.04 -13.19 -6.78
C VAL A 131 18.60 -13.26 -7.25
N TRP A 132 18.37 -13.36 -8.56
CA TRP A 132 17.03 -13.54 -9.11
C TRP A 132 16.36 -14.84 -8.60
N GLY A 133 17.14 -15.92 -8.42
CA GLY A 133 16.66 -17.15 -7.78
C GLY A 133 16.10 -16.88 -6.36
N TYR A 134 16.84 -16.15 -5.53
CA TYR A 134 16.40 -15.74 -4.19
C TYR A 134 15.14 -14.86 -4.24
N ILE A 135 15.08 -13.90 -5.15
CA ILE A 135 13.93 -12.99 -5.33
C ILE A 135 12.67 -13.80 -5.70
N ILE A 136 12.77 -14.74 -6.64
CA ILE A 136 11.66 -15.60 -7.05
C ILE A 136 11.18 -16.47 -5.89
N VAL A 137 12.08 -17.09 -5.14
CA VAL A 137 11.73 -17.90 -3.96
C VAL A 137 11.09 -17.03 -2.88
N ALA A 138 11.58 -15.82 -2.64
CA ALA A 138 10.95 -14.88 -1.71
C ALA A 138 9.53 -14.51 -2.16
N ALA A 139 9.30 -14.29 -3.45
CA ALA A 139 7.97 -14.03 -3.99
C ALA A 139 7.01 -15.23 -3.78
N MET A 140 7.50 -16.47 -3.91
CA MET A 140 6.73 -17.67 -3.58
C MET A 140 6.36 -17.71 -2.09
N PHE A 141 7.31 -17.41 -1.21
CA PHE A 141 7.06 -17.37 0.23
C PHE A 141 6.00 -16.34 0.64
N THR A 142 5.94 -15.17 -0.04
CA THR A 142 4.91 -14.18 0.31
C THR A 142 3.50 -14.71 0.15
N VAL A 143 3.25 -15.59 -0.82
CA VAL A 143 1.92 -16.21 -1.04
C VAL A 143 1.55 -17.10 0.13
N CYS A 144 2.51 -17.95 0.60
CA CYS A 144 2.30 -18.82 1.75
C CYS A 144 2.12 -18.03 3.04
N VAL A 145 2.98 -17.03 3.27
CA VAL A 145 2.92 -16.18 4.46
C VAL A 145 1.64 -15.35 4.47
N MET A 146 1.22 -14.83 3.32
CA MET A 146 -0.06 -14.10 3.19
C MET A 146 -1.26 -14.99 3.50
N ALA A 147 -1.27 -16.23 3.04
CA ALA A 147 -2.33 -17.20 3.36
C ALA A 147 -2.39 -17.47 4.88
N GLY A 148 -1.23 -17.70 5.51
CA GLY A 148 -1.14 -18.00 6.94
C GLY A 148 -1.54 -16.80 7.81
N LEU A 149 -0.92 -15.64 7.58
CA LEU A 149 -1.22 -14.41 8.33
C LEU A 149 -2.65 -13.92 8.07
N GLY A 150 -3.12 -13.99 6.83
CA GLY A 150 -4.50 -13.64 6.50
C GLY A 150 -5.48 -14.46 7.33
N ARG A 151 -5.25 -15.78 7.44
CA ARG A 151 -6.10 -16.67 8.24
C ARG A 151 -6.06 -16.36 9.74
N ILE A 152 -4.88 -16.03 10.28
CA ILE A 152 -4.71 -15.66 11.69
C ILE A 152 -5.42 -14.35 12.01
N LEU A 153 -5.28 -13.34 11.13
CA LEU A 153 -5.79 -11.99 11.36
C LEU A 153 -7.27 -11.82 10.97
N GLU A 154 -7.81 -12.71 10.11
CA GLU A 154 -9.20 -12.69 9.64
C GLU A 154 -10.21 -12.69 10.80
N GLY A 155 -9.95 -13.49 11.87
CA GLY A 155 -10.80 -13.54 13.05
C GLY A 155 -10.95 -12.20 13.78
N HIS A 156 -9.99 -11.30 13.60
CA HIS A 156 -10.00 -9.94 14.14
C HIS A 156 -10.37 -8.88 13.08
N ASN A 157 -10.69 -9.30 11.87
CA ASN A 157 -10.89 -8.40 10.74
C ASN A 157 -9.73 -7.42 10.51
N ILE A 158 -8.51 -7.79 10.76
CA ILE A 158 -7.30 -6.98 10.56
C ILE A 158 -6.60 -7.45 9.29
N PRO A 159 -6.30 -6.56 8.33
CA PRO A 159 -5.56 -6.94 7.13
C PRO A 159 -4.09 -7.20 7.45
N ALA A 160 -3.48 -8.17 6.76
CA ALA A 160 -2.07 -8.48 6.93
C ALA A 160 -1.14 -7.38 6.35
N TYR A 161 -1.68 -6.45 5.58
CA TYR A 161 -0.93 -5.40 4.90
C TYR A 161 0.28 -5.98 4.13
N THR A 162 1.45 -5.33 4.27
CA THR A 162 2.70 -5.81 3.70
C THR A 162 3.58 -6.58 4.71
N LEU A 163 3.01 -7.11 5.81
CA LEU A 163 3.74 -7.99 6.73
C LEU A 163 4.33 -9.22 6.03
N PRO A 164 3.62 -9.91 5.10
CA PRO A 164 4.19 -11.01 4.34
C PRO A 164 5.44 -10.61 3.57
N PHE A 165 5.43 -9.45 2.92
CA PHE A 165 6.60 -8.88 2.25
C PHE A 165 7.74 -8.62 3.24
N ASN A 166 7.47 -7.93 4.37
CA ASN A 166 8.50 -7.60 5.37
C ASN A 166 9.18 -8.86 5.92
N ILE A 167 8.42 -9.91 6.21
CA ILE A 167 8.95 -11.19 6.68
C ILE A 167 9.81 -11.85 5.60
N ALA A 168 9.30 -11.96 4.38
CA ALA A 168 9.97 -12.65 3.30
C ALA A 168 11.26 -11.93 2.87
N ILE A 169 11.24 -10.59 2.71
CA ILE A 169 12.42 -9.83 2.27
C ILE A 169 13.51 -9.80 3.35
N SER A 170 13.14 -9.58 4.62
CA SER A 170 14.11 -9.57 5.72
C SER A 170 14.79 -10.94 5.85
N THR A 171 14.01 -12.02 5.83
CA THR A 171 14.53 -13.39 5.86
C THR A 171 15.44 -13.65 4.67
N THR A 172 15.05 -13.26 3.46
CA THR A 172 15.82 -13.48 2.25
C THR A 172 17.14 -12.72 2.28
N PHE A 173 17.15 -11.44 2.65
CA PHE A 173 18.38 -10.64 2.72
C PHE A 173 19.33 -11.18 3.81
N LEU A 174 18.82 -11.59 4.96
CA LEU A 174 19.64 -12.23 6.01
C LEU A 174 20.21 -13.58 5.55
N CYS A 175 19.41 -14.40 4.85
CA CYS A 175 19.92 -15.65 4.26
C CYS A 175 21.00 -15.40 3.21
N MET A 176 20.84 -14.38 2.36
CA MET A 176 21.88 -14.01 1.38
C MET A 176 23.16 -13.55 2.07
N LYS A 177 23.09 -12.75 3.13
CA LYS A 177 24.26 -12.37 3.95
C LYS A 177 24.93 -13.59 4.57
N ALA A 178 24.15 -14.49 5.16
CA ALA A 178 24.68 -15.74 5.74
C ALA A 178 25.33 -16.65 4.69
N ALA A 179 24.87 -16.59 3.43
CA ALA A 179 25.45 -17.29 2.30
C ALA A 179 26.67 -16.59 1.67
N GLY A 180 27.13 -15.48 2.24
CA GLY A 180 28.32 -14.76 1.79
C GLY A 180 28.07 -13.86 0.57
N PHE A 181 26.82 -13.47 0.31
CA PHE A 181 26.55 -12.46 -0.71
C PHE A 181 26.96 -11.08 -0.22
N GLY A 182 27.47 -10.27 -1.11
CA GLY A 182 27.88 -8.89 -0.86
C GLY A 182 29.39 -8.72 -0.75
N GLU A 183 29.84 -7.49 -0.92
CA GLU A 183 31.20 -7.04 -0.71
C GLU A 183 31.22 -6.06 0.47
N GLU A 184 32.40 -5.87 1.07
CA GLU A 184 32.57 -4.84 2.10
C GLU A 184 32.30 -3.46 1.49
N ALA A 185 31.50 -2.65 2.19
CA ALA A 185 31.22 -1.28 1.77
C ALA A 185 32.55 -0.51 1.65
N SER A 186 32.79 0.06 0.48
CA SER A 186 33.83 1.08 0.36
C SER A 186 33.50 2.25 1.28
N PRO A 187 34.47 2.88 1.95
CA PRO A 187 34.19 4.05 2.78
C PRO A 187 33.39 5.09 1.99
N ALA A 188 32.24 5.48 2.53
CA ALA A 188 31.45 6.52 1.91
C ALA A 188 32.28 7.80 1.78
N PRO A 189 32.17 8.54 0.66
CA PRO A 189 32.76 9.88 0.58
C PRO A 189 32.26 10.70 1.77
N SER A 190 33.16 11.46 2.38
CA SER A 190 32.77 12.40 3.44
C SER A 190 31.75 13.36 2.85
N GLU A 191 30.49 13.26 3.29
CA GLU A 191 29.47 14.23 2.91
C GLU A 191 29.91 15.62 3.38
N GLU A 192 29.81 16.62 2.48
CA GLU A 192 30.00 18.00 2.87
C GLU A 192 28.95 18.37 3.92
N PRO A 193 29.31 19.18 4.95
CA PRO A 193 28.37 19.56 5.97
C PRO A 193 27.21 20.32 5.31
N ASP A 194 25.99 19.85 5.58
CA ASP A 194 24.76 20.48 5.10
C ASP A 194 24.67 21.91 5.64
N THR A 195 24.65 22.89 4.76
CA THR A 195 24.73 24.31 5.08
C THR A 195 23.41 24.91 5.53
N GLY A 196 22.36 24.13 5.64
CA GLY A 196 21.03 24.53 6.09
C GLY A 196 19.89 23.78 5.40
N LEU A 197 18.70 23.90 5.97
CA LEU A 197 17.50 23.25 5.45
C LEU A 197 17.07 23.84 4.10
N GLN A 198 16.98 22.99 3.06
CA GLN A 198 16.58 23.35 1.71
C GLN A 198 15.11 22.96 1.49
N TRP A 199 14.20 23.91 1.56
CA TRP A 199 12.75 23.64 1.48
C TRP A 199 12.30 23.11 0.12
N ASP A 200 12.94 23.51 -0.97
CA ASP A 200 12.72 22.96 -2.31
C ASP A 200 13.00 21.46 -2.36
N GLN A 201 14.09 21.02 -1.71
CA GLN A 201 14.43 19.60 -1.57
C GLN A 201 13.46 18.86 -0.64
N VAL A 202 12.94 19.50 0.41
CA VAL A 202 11.90 18.92 1.28
C VAL A 202 10.62 18.67 0.49
N PHE A 203 10.18 19.62 -0.33
CA PHE A 203 9.01 19.42 -1.20
C PHE A 203 9.25 18.33 -2.25
N LEU A 204 10.44 18.31 -2.86
CA LEU A 204 10.81 17.25 -3.79
C LEU A 204 10.82 15.88 -3.11
N GLY A 205 11.42 15.75 -1.93
CA GLY A 205 11.44 14.52 -1.14
C GLY A 205 10.03 14.05 -0.76
N THR A 206 9.14 14.99 -0.41
CA THR A 206 7.73 14.64 -0.15
C THR A 206 7.07 14.04 -1.39
N LEU A 207 7.32 14.56 -2.58
CA LEU A 207 6.83 14.00 -3.83
C LEU A 207 7.43 12.62 -4.11
N LEU A 208 8.75 12.47 -3.94
CA LEU A 208 9.48 11.21 -4.14
C LEU A 208 8.99 10.08 -3.22
N SER A 209 8.43 10.39 -2.06
CA SER A 209 7.87 9.41 -1.12
C SER A 209 6.82 8.50 -1.76
N ALA A 210 6.07 8.96 -2.76
CA ALA A 210 5.10 8.13 -3.46
C ALA A 210 5.78 7.01 -4.28
N GLY A 211 6.88 7.29 -4.96
CA GLY A 211 7.69 6.29 -5.68
C GLY A 211 8.43 5.35 -4.74
N HIS A 212 8.86 5.86 -3.57
CA HIS A 212 9.56 5.06 -2.56
C HIS A 212 8.72 3.95 -1.93
N VAL A 213 7.40 3.98 -2.06
CA VAL A 213 6.55 2.83 -1.72
C VAL A 213 7.01 1.55 -2.46
N TRP A 214 7.51 1.70 -3.69
CA TRP A 214 8.12 0.64 -4.52
C TRP A 214 9.65 0.68 -4.56
N ALA A 215 10.27 1.44 -3.66
CA ALA A 215 11.72 1.70 -3.61
C ALA A 215 12.27 2.31 -4.92
N VAL A 216 11.50 3.17 -5.59
CA VAL A 216 11.92 3.86 -6.81
C VAL A 216 11.99 5.36 -6.58
N GLU A 217 13.21 5.89 -6.58
CA GLU A 217 13.50 7.31 -6.45
C GLU A 217 13.43 7.98 -7.83
N SER A 218 12.26 8.44 -8.22
CA SER A 218 12.04 9.11 -9.49
C SER A 218 10.81 10.01 -9.43
N VAL A 219 10.97 11.26 -9.84
CA VAL A 219 9.85 12.21 -9.96
C VAL A 219 8.78 11.69 -10.92
N ALA A 220 9.20 11.18 -12.09
CA ALA A 220 8.29 10.65 -13.09
C ALA A 220 7.50 9.44 -12.54
N CYS A 221 8.17 8.53 -11.82
CA CYS A 221 7.51 7.42 -11.16
C CYS A 221 6.49 7.92 -10.14
N SER A 222 6.90 8.84 -9.25
CA SER A 222 6.02 9.39 -8.20
C SER A 222 4.78 10.07 -8.75
N VAL A 223 4.92 10.85 -9.82
CA VAL A 223 3.79 11.49 -10.51
C VAL A 223 2.85 10.43 -11.11
N LEU A 224 3.38 9.40 -11.77
CA LEU A 224 2.57 8.33 -12.35
C LEU A 224 1.87 7.48 -11.29
N VAL A 225 2.51 7.25 -10.13
CA VAL A 225 1.89 6.63 -8.97
C VAL A 225 0.69 7.46 -8.48
N LEU A 226 0.89 8.76 -8.25
CA LEU A 226 -0.18 9.65 -7.78
C LEU A 226 -1.32 9.76 -8.80
N LEU A 227 -1.03 9.87 -10.09
CA LEU A 227 -2.04 9.87 -11.15
C LEU A 227 -2.81 8.54 -11.20
N GLY A 228 -2.10 7.41 -11.08
CA GLY A 228 -2.73 6.10 -11.04
C GLY A 228 -3.68 5.96 -9.85
N LEU A 229 -3.25 6.33 -8.67
CA LEU A 229 -4.10 6.30 -7.47
C LEU A 229 -5.26 7.29 -7.55
N PHE A 230 -5.07 8.45 -8.18
CA PHE A 230 -6.13 9.45 -8.38
C PHE A 230 -7.25 8.94 -9.29
N ILE A 231 -6.93 8.14 -10.29
CA ILE A 231 -7.93 7.46 -11.14
C ILE A 231 -8.74 6.47 -10.32
N PHE A 232 -8.12 5.75 -9.41
CA PHE A 232 -8.81 4.83 -8.50
C PHE A 232 -9.66 5.61 -7.48
N SER A 233 -9.07 6.54 -6.75
CA SER A 233 -9.71 7.33 -5.70
C SER A 233 -8.95 8.64 -5.43
N PRO A 234 -9.51 9.80 -5.78
CA PRO A 234 -8.98 11.09 -5.38
C PRO A 234 -8.81 11.24 -3.86
N THR A 235 -9.78 10.75 -3.08
CA THR A 235 -9.73 10.80 -1.61
C THR A 235 -8.55 10.02 -1.06
N LEU A 236 -8.34 8.79 -1.55
CA LEU A 236 -7.19 7.97 -1.16
C LEU A 236 -5.87 8.69 -1.47
N THR A 237 -5.75 9.22 -2.68
CA THR A 237 -4.54 9.92 -3.13
C THR A 237 -4.22 11.12 -2.25
N LEU A 238 -5.21 11.96 -1.98
CA LEU A 238 -5.04 13.17 -1.17
C LEU A 238 -4.69 12.84 0.27
N VAL A 239 -5.35 11.85 0.89
CA VAL A 239 -5.06 11.44 2.27
C VAL A 239 -3.69 10.75 2.37
N SER A 240 -3.33 9.90 1.40
CA SER A 240 -1.99 9.29 1.34
C SER A 240 -0.90 10.35 1.19
N TYR A 241 -1.09 11.34 0.31
CA TYR A 241 -0.13 12.42 0.11
C TYR A 241 -0.02 13.34 1.34
N LEU A 242 -1.12 13.61 2.03
CA LEU A 242 -1.11 14.25 3.35
C LEU A 242 -0.26 13.44 4.34
N GLY A 243 -0.39 12.11 4.32
CA GLY A 243 0.43 11.21 5.13
C GLY A 243 1.92 11.29 4.80
N ALA A 244 2.28 11.38 3.51
CA ALA A 244 3.66 11.59 3.08
C ALA A 244 4.20 12.93 3.59
N THR A 245 3.41 14.00 3.48
CA THR A 245 3.76 15.33 3.96
C THR A 245 4.02 15.34 5.47
N LEU A 246 3.10 14.75 6.24
CA LEU A 246 3.26 14.64 7.70
C LEU A 246 4.45 13.75 8.08
N GLY A 247 4.68 12.66 7.34
CA GLY A 247 5.85 11.81 7.52
C GLY A 247 7.16 12.56 7.27
N THR A 248 7.25 13.32 6.18
CA THR A 248 8.42 14.16 5.85
C THR A 248 8.67 15.22 6.92
N LEU A 249 7.62 15.94 7.36
CA LEU A 249 7.74 16.94 8.42
C LEU A 249 8.12 16.30 9.76
N THR A 250 7.58 15.13 10.09
CA THR A 250 7.99 14.37 11.28
C THR A 250 9.45 13.93 11.15
N GLY A 251 9.89 13.51 9.97
CA GLY A 251 11.28 13.19 9.67
C GLY A 251 12.23 14.34 9.96
N LEU A 252 11.85 15.59 9.60
CA LEU A 252 12.62 16.78 9.93
C LEU A 252 12.76 17.00 11.44
N VAL A 253 11.76 16.64 12.22
CA VAL A 253 11.78 16.80 13.69
C VAL A 253 12.65 15.74 14.37
N VAL A 254 12.64 14.50 13.87
CA VAL A 254 13.33 13.35 14.49
C VAL A 254 14.72 13.08 13.92
N SER A 255 15.09 13.69 12.81
CA SER A 255 16.42 13.61 12.21
C SER A 255 17.25 14.87 12.51
N SER A 256 18.56 14.74 12.40
CA SER A 256 19.51 15.85 12.40
C SER A 256 20.14 16.01 11.04
N ALA A 257 20.75 17.16 10.78
CA ALA A 257 21.56 17.36 9.58
C ALA A 257 22.71 16.31 9.49
N PRO A 258 23.07 15.86 8.27
CA PRO A 258 22.50 16.26 6.98
C PRO A 258 21.09 15.69 6.76
N TYR A 259 20.19 16.46 6.10
CA TYR A 259 18.80 16.05 5.83
C TYR A 259 18.66 15.19 4.57
N THR A 260 19.69 14.50 4.15
CA THR A 260 19.77 13.69 2.92
C THR A 260 18.58 12.73 2.78
N LEU A 261 18.22 11.99 3.84
CA LEU A 261 17.09 11.05 3.83
C LEU A 261 15.73 11.76 3.66
N VAL A 262 15.63 13.03 4.08
CA VAL A 262 14.42 13.85 3.87
C VAL A 262 14.32 14.23 2.39
N TYR A 263 15.41 14.69 1.80
CA TYR A 263 15.47 15.15 0.40
C TYR A 263 15.25 14.00 -0.58
N HIS A 264 15.70 12.80 -0.23
CA HIS A 264 15.43 11.58 -1.00
C HIS A 264 14.04 10.98 -0.75
N GLY A 265 13.19 11.53 0.12
CA GLY A 265 11.82 11.08 0.34
C GLY A 265 11.65 9.84 1.21
N ILE A 266 12.71 9.41 1.92
CA ILE A 266 12.69 8.19 2.75
C ILE A 266 11.79 8.34 3.98
N TRP A 267 11.55 9.55 4.47
CA TRP A 267 10.73 9.77 5.66
C TRP A 267 9.21 9.74 5.39
N GLY A 268 8.78 9.99 4.14
CA GLY A 268 7.35 10.14 3.85
C GLY A 268 6.63 8.85 3.44
N TYR A 269 7.31 7.80 2.93
CA TYR A 269 6.64 6.66 2.31
C TYR A 269 5.83 5.79 3.30
N ASN A 270 6.31 5.58 4.53
CA ASN A 270 5.54 4.89 5.56
C ASN A 270 4.32 5.73 6.01
N GLY A 271 4.47 7.05 6.11
CA GLY A 271 3.35 7.97 6.36
C GLY A 271 2.31 7.93 5.24
N PHE A 272 2.74 7.89 3.98
CA PHE A 272 1.87 7.73 2.82
C PHE A 272 0.99 6.47 2.93
N LEU A 273 1.59 5.32 3.20
CA LEU A 273 0.88 4.06 3.37
C LEU A 273 0.01 4.05 4.64
N ALA A 274 0.50 4.61 5.75
CA ALA A 274 -0.22 4.62 7.01
C ALA A 274 -1.51 5.46 6.94
N ALA A 275 -1.46 6.66 6.36
CA ALA A 275 -2.65 7.47 6.17
C ALA A 275 -3.62 6.83 5.17
N GLY A 276 -3.10 6.34 4.04
CA GLY A 276 -3.88 5.67 3.01
C GLY A 276 -4.62 4.43 3.55
N SER A 277 -3.98 3.65 4.42
CA SER A 277 -4.59 2.46 5.03
C SER A 277 -5.85 2.80 5.83
N ILE A 278 -5.80 3.83 6.65
CA ILE A 278 -6.96 4.25 7.46
C ILE A 278 -8.08 4.79 6.56
N ALA A 279 -7.75 5.59 5.54
CA ALA A 279 -8.75 6.09 4.58
C ALA A 279 -9.39 4.97 3.74
N PHE A 280 -8.66 3.87 3.50
CA PHE A 280 -9.15 2.74 2.72
C PHE A 280 -10.01 1.78 3.54
N PHE A 281 -9.63 1.47 4.78
CA PHE A 281 -10.34 0.50 5.62
C PHE A 281 -11.42 1.13 6.50
N MET A 282 -11.59 2.45 6.47
CA MET A 282 -12.61 3.19 7.20
C MET A 282 -13.31 4.20 6.27
N ALA A 283 -14.55 4.57 6.60
CA ALA A 283 -15.26 5.63 5.87
C ALA A 283 -14.54 6.98 6.11
N PRO A 284 -14.05 7.69 5.07
CA PRO A 284 -13.18 8.86 5.20
C PRO A 284 -13.93 10.11 5.65
N THR A 285 -14.50 10.07 6.84
CA THR A 285 -15.05 11.23 7.53
C THR A 285 -13.94 12.15 8.05
N PRO A 286 -14.20 13.42 8.39
CA PRO A 286 -13.18 14.31 8.94
C PRO A 286 -12.46 13.75 10.18
N ARG A 287 -13.17 12.99 11.03
CA ARG A 287 -12.57 12.30 12.19
C ARG A 287 -11.62 11.19 11.77
N VAL A 288 -11.99 10.41 10.76
CA VAL A 288 -11.14 9.34 10.21
C VAL A 288 -9.91 9.92 9.52
N ILE A 289 -10.02 11.05 8.83
CA ILE A 289 -8.87 11.76 8.24
C ILE A 289 -7.90 12.24 9.33
N LEU A 290 -8.41 12.73 10.46
CA LEU A 290 -7.57 13.09 11.61
C LEU A 290 -6.85 11.85 12.18
N VAL A 291 -7.54 10.72 12.32
CA VAL A 291 -6.93 9.45 12.76
C VAL A 291 -5.86 9.00 11.76
N ALA A 292 -6.11 9.14 10.46
CA ALA A 292 -5.14 8.83 9.41
C ALA A 292 -3.87 9.70 9.52
N ALA A 293 -4.04 11.00 9.78
CA ALA A 293 -2.92 11.92 10.00
C ALA A 293 -2.08 11.54 11.22
N ILE A 294 -2.73 11.21 12.35
CA ILE A 294 -2.03 10.75 13.56
C ILE A 294 -1.31 9.43 13.31
N ASN A 295 -1.93 8.49 12.57
CA ASN A 295 -1.31 7.22 12.20
C ASN A 295 -0.05 7.42 11.34
N ALA A 296 -0.06 8.38 10.40
CA ALA A 296 1.10 8.71 9.58
C ALA A 296 2.28 9.22 10.43
N VAL A 297 2.02 10.14 11.36
CA VAL A 297 3.02 10.63 12.31
C VAL A 297 3.58 9.48 13.16
N PHE A 298 2.71 8.64 13.72
CA PHE A 298 3.13 7.51 14.55
C PHE A 298 3.95 6.49 13.76
N ALA A 299 3.57 6.18 12.51
CA ALA A 299 4.35 5.31 11.62
C ALA A 299 5.77 5.86 11.39
N THR A 300 5.91 7.17 11.25
CA THR A 300 7.21 7.81 11.08
C THR A 300 8.05 7.79 12.37
N TYR A 301 7.43 7.95 13.54
CA TYR A 301 8.13 7.75 14.83
C TYR A 301 8.63 6.30 14.96
N LEU A 302 7.80 5.32 14.61
CA LEU A 302 8.21 3.91 14.59
C LEU A 302 9.36 3.67 13.58
N GLN A 303 9.32 4.33 12.42
CA GLN A 303 10.40 4.27 11.45
C GLN A 303 11.71 4.78 12.05
N ALA A 304 11.70 5.94 12.69
CA ALA A 304 12.87 6.51 13.35
C ALA A 304 13.45 5.57 14.42
N ALA A 305 12.58 4.98 15.25
CA ALA A 305 12.98 4.04 16.30
C ALA A 305 13.57 2.73 15.76
N LEU A 306 13.07 2.25 14.61
CA LEU A 306 13.47 0.97 14.03
C LEU A 306 14.67 1.07 13.09
N ILE A 307 14.97 2.24 12.50
CA ILE A 307 16.16 2.43 11.63
C ILE A 307 17.43 1.88 12.27
N PRO A 308 17.84 2.25 13.50
CA PRO A 308 19.07 1.74 14.10
C PRO A 308 19.04 0.23 14.35
N VAL A 309 17.87 -0.34 14.67
CA VAL A 309 17.72 -1.79 14.90
C VAL A 309 17.93 -2.59 13.61
N TYR A 310 17.35 -2.12 12.51
CA TYR A 310 17.51 -2.76 11.21
C TYR A 310 18.91 -2.53 10.63
N ALA A 311 19.43 -1.31 10.77
CA ALA A 311 20.77 -0.96 10.32
C ALA A 311 21.87 -1.78 11.01
N ALA A 312 21.70 -2.14 12.29
CA ALA A 312 22.63 -3.05 13.00
C ALA A 312 22.77 -4.42 12.33
N ASN A 313 21.76 -4.84 11.55
CA ASN A 313 21.80 -6.05 10.73
C ASN A 313 22.04 -5.74 9.24
N GLY A 314 22.35 -4.50 8.91
CA GLY A 314 22.52 -4.02 7.54
C GLY A 314 21.28 -4.17 6.67
N LEU A 315 20.10 -3.96 7.25
CA LEU A 315 18.82 -4.01 6.57
C LEU A 315 18.14 -2.64 6.57
N PRO A 316 17.39 -2.29 5.52
CA PRO A 316 16.43 -1.20 5.55
C PRO A 316 15.20 -1.58 6.40
N VAL A 317 14.50 -0.58 6.92
CA VAL A 317 13.29 -0.78 7.75
C VAL A 317 12.09 -1.28 6.94
N PHE A 318 12.14 -1.13 5.62
CA PHE A 318 11.04 -1.45 4.70
C PHE A 318 9.72 -0.78 5.10
N THR A 319 8.58 -1.49 4.93
CA THR A 319 7.23 -1.00 5.26
C THR A 319 6.73 -1.50 6.63
N PHE A 320 7.61 -2.06 7.46
CA PHE A 320 7.23 -2.59 8.77
C PHE A 320 6.63 -1.53 9.70
N PRO A 321 7.17 -0.28 9.78
CA PRO A 321 6.59 0.79 10.60
C PRO A 321 5.13 1.09 10.26
N PHE A 322 4.81 1.20 8.97
CA PHE A 322 3.44 1.38 8.49
C PHE A 322 2.54 0.22 8.91
N CYS A 323 2.99 -1.03 8.73
CA CYS A 323 2.20 -2.20 9.08
C CYS A 323 1.84 -2.20 10.56
N LEU A 324 2.82 -2.00 11.44
CA LEU A 324 2.62 -2.01 12.88
C LEU A 324 1.70 -0.87 13.34
N ALA A 325 1.95 0.35 12.88
CA ALA A 325 1.11 1.50 13.18
C ALA A 325 -0.34 1.26 12.75
N SER A 326 -0.54 0.84 11.49
CA SER A 326 -1.88 0.70 10.93
C SER A 326 -2.68 -0.45 11.54
N VAL A 327 -2.04 -1.56 11.91
CA VAL A 327 -2.68 -2.65 12.67
C VAL A 327 -3.19 -2.14 14.01
N LEU A 328 -2.36 -1.40 14.76
CA LEU A 328 -2.74 -0.85 16.07
C LEU A 328 -3.88 0.16 15.96
N PHE A 329 -3.78 1.11 15.01
CA PHE A 329 -4.81 2.12 14.82
C PHE A 329 -6.13 1.54 14.31
N LEU A 330 -6.08 0.55 13.41
CA LEU A 330 -7.30 -0.10 12.93
C LEU A 330 -7.95 -0.96 14.03
N ALA A 331 -7.17 -1.61 14.88
CA ALA A 331 -7.68 -2.32 16.04
C ALA A 331 -8.32 -1.36 17.07
N THR A 332 -7.69 -0.21 17.33
CA THR A 332 -8.23 0.84 18.20
C THR A 332 -9.55 1.40 17.65
N ALA A 333 -9.68 1.56 16.33
CA ALA A 333 -10.90 2.04 15.70
C ALA A 333 -12.12 1.13 16.00
N MET A 334 -11.91 -0.16 16.26
CA MET A 334 -12.97 -1.07 16.67
C MET A 334 -13.56 -0.72 18.05
N ALA A 335 -12.81 -0.01 18.89
CA ALA A 335 -13.24 0.46 20.21
C ALA A 335 -13.85 1.86 20.18
N MET A 336 -13.75 2.60 19.08
CA MET A 336 -14.14 4.02 18.97
C MET A 336 -15.65 4.24 18.73
N GLY A 337 -16.45 3.18 18.66
CA GLY A 337 -17.90 3.24 18.50
C GLY A 337 -18.38 3.50 17.06
N PRO A 338 -19.71 3.62 16.86
CA PRO A 338 -20.35 3.61 15.53
C PRO A 338 -20.04 4.83 14.65
N SER A 339 -19.45 5.91 15.17
CA SER A 339 -19.09 7.11 14.40
C SER A 339 -17.88 6.89 13.48
N THR A 340 -17.14 5.82 13.67
CA THR A 340 -16.01 5.41 12.84
C THR A 340 -16.33 4.09 12.16
N LEU A 341 -17.11 4.15 11.08
CA LEU A 341 -17.52 2.93 10.39
C LEU A 341 -16.33 2.27 9.73
N ARG A 342 -15.95 1.13 10.27
CA ARG A 342 -15.02 0.23 9.61
C ARG A 342 -15.72 -0.45 8.42
N VAL A 343 -14.99 -0.54 7.31
CA VAL A 343 -15.49 -1.18 6.09
C VAL A 343 -15.11 -2.67 6.11
N THR A 344 -16.11 -3.54 6.01
CA THR A 344 -15.91 -5.00 5.98
C THR A 344 -15.54 -5.53 4.60
N SER A 345 -16.00 -4.85 3.55
CA SER A 345 -15.69 -5.17 2.15
C SER A 345 -15.12 -3.93 1.49
N PRO A 346 -13.80 -3.69 1.62
CA PRO A 346 -13.19 -2.47 1.12
C PRO A 346 -13.24 -2.41 -0.41
N SER A 347 -13.61 -1.23 -0.90
CA SER A 347 -13.57 -0.79 -2.28
C SER A 347 -12.85 0.58 -2.30
N PHE A 348 -13.36 1.57 -3.01
CA PHE A 348 -12.73 2.89 -2.97
C PHE A 348 -13.39 3.83 -1.94
N PRO A 349 -12.61 4.70 -1.29
CA PRO A 349 -13.05 5.54 -0.17
C PRO A 349 -14.31 6.36 -0.39
N GLU A 350 -14.53 6.89 -1.59
CA GLU A 350 -15.73 7.67 -1.93
C GLU A 350 -17.01 6.84 -1.78
N LEU A 351 -16.97 5.56 -2.17
CA LEU A 351 -18.11 4.65 -2.01
C LEU A 351 -18.37 4.38 -0.52
N HIS A 352 -17.32 4.21 0.28
CA HIS A 352 -17.43 4.01 1.72
C HIS A 352 -18.12 5.20 2.40
N LEU A 353 -17.74 6.43 2.01
CA LEU A 353 -18.33 7.65 2.55
C LEU A 353 -19.83 7.76 2.19
N VAL A 354 -20.21 7.41 0.96
CA VAL A 354 -21.61 7.39 0.52
C VAL A 354 -22.42 6.38 1.34
N GLN A 355 -21.90 5.16 1.49
CA GLN A 355 -22.55 4.09 2.28
C GLN A 355 -22.71 4.49 3.75
N TYR A 356 -21.68 5.12 4.34
CA TYR A 356 -21.72 5.64 5.70
C TYR A 356 -22.84 6.69 5.88
N ASN A 357 -22.92 7.66 4.98
CA ASN A 357 -23.92 8.73 5.04
C ASN A 357 -25.35 8.19 4.87
N GLN A 358 -25.56 7.16 4.04
CA GLN A 358 -26.84 6.51 3.87
C GLN A 358 -27.27 5.78 5.15
N LYS A 359 -26.38 4.98 5.75
CA LYS A 359 -26.65 4.28 7.01
C LYS A 359 -26.96 5.26 8.14
N SER A 360 -26.20 6.35 8.26
CA SER A 360 -26.43 7.37 9.29
C SER A 360 -27.79 8.05 9.17
N ARG A 361 -28.26 8.31 7.93
CA ARG A 361 -29.62 8.86 7.68
C ARG A 361 -30.72 7.89 8.09
N ILE A 362 -30.57 6.60 7.80
CA ILE A 362 -31.53 5.56 8.16
C ILE A 362 -31.70 5.48 9.68
N VAL A 363 -30.56 5.48 10.41
CA VAL A 363 -30.59 5.44 11.89
C VAL A 363 -31.27 6.67 12.45
N ALA A 364 -30.93 7.88 12.00
CA ALA A 364 -31.56 9.12 12.46
C ALA A 364 -33.06 9.17 12.19
N THR A 365 -33.53 8.57 11.07
CA THR A 365 -34.96 8.52 10.75
C THR A 365 -35.71 7.52 11.65
N LYS A 366 -35.02 6.45 12.09
CA LYS A 366 -35.60 5.45 12.98
C LYS A 366 -35.73 6.00 14.41
N ASP A 367 -34.67 6.64 14.91
CA ASP A 367 -34.69 7.28 16.25
C ASP A 367 -35.78 8.35 16.37
N ASN A 368 -36.02 9.14 15.29
CA ASN A 368 -37.09 10.12 15.27
C ASN A 368 -38.50 9.49 15.26
N ARG A 369 -38.70 8.31 14.67
CA ARG A 369 -40.01 7.61 14.69
C ARG A 369 -40.29 6.99 16.06
N ASP A 370 -39.28 6.34 16.64
CA ASP A 370 -39.41 5.73 17.97
C ASP A 370 -39.56 6.80 19.07
N GLY A 371 -39.00 8.01 18.88
CA GLY A 371 -39.19 9.17 19.74
C GLY A 371 -40.62 9.78 19.66
N ASP A 372 -41.25 9.75 18.50
CA ASP A 372 -42.59 10.27 18.28
C ASP A 372 -43.70 9.32 18.83
N GLU A 373 -43.47 8.01 18.80
CA GLU A 373 -44.36 7.00 19.36
C GLU A 373 -44.42 7.02 20.90
N THR A 374 -43.36 7.46 21.57
CA THR A 374 -43.28 7.56 23.04
C THR A 374 -43.95 8.81 23.60
N THR A 375 -44.32 9.80 22.75
CA THR A 375 -45.00 11.05 23.15
C THR A 375 -46.53 11.01 23.00
N THR A 376 -47.12 9.91 22.57
CA THR A 376 -48.56 9.77 22.33
C THR A 376 -49.30 8.86 23.33
N GLU A 377 -48.84 8.69 24.58
CA GLU A 377 -49.70 8.14 25.62
C GLU A 377 -50.63 9.25 26.15
N PRO A 378 -51.94 9.15 26.00
CA PRO A 378 -52.88 10.11 26.58
C PRO A 378 -52.90 9.90 28.10
N MET A 379 -52.61 10.97 28.85
CA MET A 379 -52.99 11.01 30.27
C MET A 379 -54.51 10.81 30.40
N VAL A 380 -54.94 9.69 30.96
CA VAL A 380 -56.27 9.44 31.47
C VAL A 380 -56.25 9.54 32.98
#